data_39664e666d5dc388191c2d3d75ae9b68
#
_entry.id   39664e666d5dc388191c2d3d75ae9b68
#
_cell.length_a   1.000
_cell.length_b   1.000
_cell.length_c   1.000
_cell.angle_alpha   90.00
_cell.angle_beta   90.00
_cell.angle_gamma   90.00
#
_symmetry.space_group_name_H-M   'P 1'
#
loop_
_entity.id
_entity.type
_entity.pdbx_description
1 polymer ?
#
loop_
_entity_poly.entity_id
_entity_poly.type
_entity_poly.pdbx_seq_one_letter_code
_entity_poly.pdbx_strand_id
1 'polypeptide(L)'
;FLISLLILAQSNLTMANDQEKKELAIESIKAKKISNDIKGNLLLEGNVFIKTNLLDFQTEKAFFNESNGQLELIGNVEVSRLGLNITSSEIMANLKKQSFSIKNTEINRADTSFIKAELFHIKTSGDVELINSSVNNCSKDDPPWEISIKRIDYMEDKKNAVIRGIKLKIRNDHVF
;
A
#
# COMPACT_ATOMS: atom_id res chain seq x y z
N PHE A 1 18.68 -7.06 3.55
CA PHE A 1 18.40 -5.76 2.92
C PHE A 1 16.94 -5.66 2.46
N LEU A 2 16.41 -6.65 1.71
CA LEU A 2 15.01 -6.74 1.27
C LEU A 2 14.06 -6.97 2.47
N ILE A 3 14.44 -7.82 3.39
CA ILE A 3 13.72 -8.10 4.65
C ILE A 3 13.69 -6.84 5.53
N SER A 4 14.78 -6.07 5.54
CA SER A 4 14.86 -4.78 6.24
C SER A 4 13.90 -3.73 5.64
N LEU A 5 13.63 -3.78 4.32
CA LEU A 5 12.71 -2.87 3.65
C LEU A 5 11.24 -3.23 3.97
N LEU A 6 10.91 -4.52 4.04
CA LEU A 6 9.58 -4.99 4.49
C LEU A 6 9.36 -4.68 5.98
N ILE A 7 10.39 -4.86 6.81
CA ILE A 7 10.38 -4.55 8.23
C ILE A 7 10.30 -3.02 8.45
N LEU A 8 10.90 -2.21 7.58
CA LEU A 8 10.84 -0.75 7.69
C LEU A 8 9.51 -0.14 7.24
N ALA A 9 8.81 -0.76 6.30
CA ALA A 9 7.42 -0.40 6.02
C ALA A 9 6.53 -0.66 7.26
N GLN A 10 6.88 -1.66 8.06
CA GLN A 10 6.20 -1.98 9.32
C GLN A 10 6.80 -1.27 10.54
N SER A 11 8.12 -0.97 10.56
CA SER A 11 8.74 -0.33 11.72
C SER A 11 8.27 1.11 11.94
N ASN A 12 7.79 1.78 10.92
CA ASN A 12 7.05 3.04 11.09
C ASN A 12 5.57 2.82 11.49
N LEU A 13 5.04 1.59 11.34
CA LEU A 13 3.75 1.14 11.87
C LEU A 13 3.89 0.45 13.24
N THR A 14 5.09 -0.04 13.59
CA THR A 14 5.36 -0.82 14.81
C THR A 14 6.34 -0.17 15.78
N MET A 15 6.68 1.12 15.63
CA MET A 15 7.32 1.90 16.69
C MET A 15 6.30 2.23 17.79
N ALA A 16 5.57 1.23 18.23
CA ALA A 16 4.78 1.27 19.44
C ALA A 16 4.92 -0.08 20.14
N ASN A 17 5.98 -0.19 20.88
CA ASN A 17 6.02 -1.05 22.05
C ASN A 17 4.85 -0.64 22.96
N ASP A 18 3.91 -1.53 23.24
CA ASP A 18 2.78 -1.36 24.19
C ASP A 18 1.86 -0.13 23.99
N GLN A 19 1.67 0.37 22.80
CA GLN A 19 0.57 1.29 22.55
C GLN A 19 -0.60 0.54 21.91
N GLU A 20 -1.79 0.70 22.48
CA GLU A 20 -3.09 0.36 21.91
C GLU A 20 -3.03 0.49 20.38
N LYS A 21 -3.39 -0.58 19.69
CA LYS A 21 -3.47 -0.64 18.24
C LYS A 21 -4.38 0.49 17.78
N LYS A 22 -3.79 1.66 17.48
CA LYS A 22 -4.54 2.89 17.23
C LYS A 22 -5.40 2.66 15.98
N GLU A 23 -6.70 2.59 16.18
CA GLU A 23 -7.66 2.35 15.11
C GLU A 23 -7.50 3.43 14.03
N LEU A 24 -7.47 3.03 12.76
CA LEU A 24 -7.37 3.97 11.66
C LEU A 24 -8.66 4.80 11.59
N ALA A 25 -8.58 6.05 11.94
CA ALA A 25 -9.71 6.96 12.01
C ALA A 25 -9.61 8.04 10.93
N ILE A 26 -10.72 8.30 10.24
CA ILE A 26 -10.82 9.42 9.29
C ILE A 26 -10.93 10.72 10.09
N GLU A 27 -10.02 11.66 9.84
CA GLU A 27 -10.02 13.00 10.44
C GLU A 27 -10.78 14.01 9.58
N SER A 28 -10.62 13.92 8.25
CA SER A 28 -11.33 14.81 7.32
C SER A 28 -11.50 14.22 5.93
N ILE A 29 -12.55 14.62 5.25
CA ILE A 29 -12.85 14.27 3.86
C ILE A 29 -13.10 15.55 3.08
N LYS A 30 -12.48 15.65 1.89
CA LYS A 30 -12.75 16.73 0.90
C LYS A 30 -12.98 16.09 -0.45
N ALA A 31 -13.97 16.57 -1.19
CA ALA A 31 -14.28 16.17 -2.56
C ALA A 31 -15.05 17.29 -3.26
N LYS A 32 -15.05 17.31 -4.59
CA LYS A 32 -15.89 18.26 -5.35
C LYS A 32 -17.37 17.95 -5.22
N LYS A 33 -17.71 16.66 -5.13
CA LYS A 33 -19.08 16.19 -4.97
C LYS A 33 -19.13 15.08 -3.92
N ILE A 34 -20.09 15.19 -3.02
CA ILE A 34 -20.38 14.19 -1.98
C ILE A 34 -21.86 13.84 -2.09
N SER A 35 -22.16 12.55 -2.21
CA SER A 35 -23.53 12.02 -2.30
C SER A 35 -23.59 10.63 -1.66
N ASN A 36 -24.80 10.15 -1.38
CA ASN A 36 -25.02 8.79 -0.95
C ASN A 36 -25.48 7.94 -2.15
N ASP A 37 -25.00 6.69 -2.21
CA ASP A 37 -25.55 5.72 -3.14
C ASP A 37 -26.85 5.10 -2.58
N ILE A 38 -27.49 4.24 -3.40
CA ILE A 38 -28.77 3.55 -3.04
C ILE A 38 -28.59 2.61 -1.82
N LYS A 39 -27.38 2.22 -1.50
CA LYS A 39 -27.04 1.34 -0.37
C LYS A 39 -26.63 2.12 0.88
N GLY A 40 -26.66 3.47 0.83
CA GLY A 40 -26.26 4.34 1.93
C GLY A 40 -24.74 4.48 2.07
N ASN A 41 -23.96 4.06 1.05
CA ASN A 41 -22.53 4.35 1.04
C ASN A 41 -22.29 5.80 0.64
N LEU A 42 -21.31 6.43 1.24
CA LEU A 42 -20.83 7.74 0.86
C LEU A 42 -20.05 7.62 -0.46
N LEU A 43 -20.52 8.31 -1.48
CA LEU A 43 -19.85 8.46 -2.77
C LEU A 43 -19.16 9.81 -2.85
N LEU A 44 -17.85 9.80 -3.08
CA LEU A 44 -17.00 10.97 -3.18
C LEU A 44 -16.44 11.04 -4.61
N GLU A 45 -16.54 12.19 -5.27
CA GLU A 45 -16.09 12.35 -6.64
C GLU A 45 -15.34 13.67 -6.85
N GLY A 46 -14.25 13.61 -7.61
CA GLY A 46 -13.43 14.73 -8.06
C GLY A 46 -12.50 15.28 -6.99
N ASN A 47 -11.19 15.06 -7.17
CA ASN A 47 -10.13 15.51 -6.26
C ASN A 47 -10.44 15.13 -4.80
N VAL A 48 -10.72 13.85 -4.59
CA VAL A 48 -11.03 13.31 -3.27
C VAL A 48 -9.76 13.31 -2.44
N PHE A 49 -9.82 13.91 -1.26
CA PHE A 49 -8.75 13.88 -0.27
C PHE A 49 -9.31 13.37 1.05
N ILE A 50 -8.76 12.28 1.55
CA ILE A 50 -9.13 11.66 2.82
C ILE A 50 -7.92 11.67 3.73
N LYS A 51 -8.02 12.44 4.80
CA LYS A 51 -7.00 12.47 5.85
C LYS A 51 -7.37 11.54 6.97
N THR A 52 -6.43 10.70 7.38
CA THR A 52 -6.57 9.86 8.56
C THR A 52 -5.48 10.18 9.59
N ASN A 53 -5.61 9.65 10.78
CA ASN A 53 -4.58 9.76 11.81
C ASN A 53 -3.25 9.08 11.42
N LEU A 54 -3.24 8.23 10.38
CA LEU A 54 -2.07 7.45 9.96
C LEU A 54 -1.61 7.74 8.54
N LEU A 55 -2.49 7.96 7.58
CA LEU A 55 -2.20 8.07 6.15
C LEU A 55 -3.09 9.15 5.52
N ASP A 56 -2.56 9.82 4.50
CA ASP A 56 -3.32 10.71 3.66
C ASP A 56 -3.55 10.04 2.29
N PHE A 57 -4.80 10.04 1.83
CA PHE A 57 -5.20 9.46 0.55
C PHE A 57 -5.70 10.54 -0.39
N GLN A 58 -5.25 10.49 -1.63
CA GLN A 58 -5.76 11.30 -2.72
C GLN A 58 -6.21 10.40 -3.86
N THR A 59 -7.37 10.69 -4.47
CA THR A 59 -7.92 9.89 -5.57
C THR A 59 -8.96 10.70 -6.36
N GLU A 60 -9.40 10.14 -7.49
CA GLU A 60 -10.48 10.74 -8.28
C GLU A 60 -11.86 10.39 -7.73
N LYS A 61 -12.00 9.17 -7.18
CA LYS A 61 -13.27 8.65 -6.71
C LYS A 61 -13.09 7.73 -5.50
N ALA A 62 -14.01 7.83 -4.55
CA ALA A 62 -14.04 6.93 -3.39
C ALA A 62 -15.47 6.54 -3.01
N PHE A 63 -15.59 5.32 -2.47
CA PHE A 63 -16.79 4.82 -1.81
C PHE A 63 -16.44 4.49 -0.37
N PHE A 64 -17.24 4.99 0.55
CA PHE A 64 -17.05 4.72 1.97
C PHE A 64 -18.34 4.23 2.61
N ASN A 65 -18.25 3.07 3.25
CA ASN A 65 -19.34 2.51 4.05
C ASN A 65 -18.96 2.61 5.53
N GLU A 66 -19.57 3.55 6.24
CA GLU A 66 -19.29 3.80 7.64
C GLU A 66 -19.69 2.62 8.54
N SER A 67 -20.76 1.91 8.17
CA SER A 67 -21.33 0.82 9.00
C SER A 67 -20.35 -0.37 9.16
N ASN A 68 -19.62 -0.71 8.10
CA ASN A 68 -18.67 -1.83 8.09
C ASN A 68 -17.20 -1.39 7.96
N GLY A 69 -16.93 -0.08 7.82
CA GLY A 69 -15.60 0.49 7.68
C GLY A 69 -14.92 0.21 6.33
N GLN A 70 -15.68 -0.18 5.29
CA GLN A 70 -15.13 -0.40 3.96
C GLN A 70 -14.88 0.93 3.26
N LEU A 71 -13.67 1.10 2.73
CA LEU A 71 -13.24 2.21 1.90
C LEU A 71 -12.67 1.65 0.60
N GLU A 72 -13.17 2.13 -0.53
CA GLU A 72 -12.68 1.82 -1.86
C GLU A 72 -12.25 3.11 -2.54
N LEU A 73 -11.00 3.18 -3.01
CA LEU A 73 -10.41 4.30 -3.72
C LEU A 73 -10.10 3.85 -5.14
N ILE A 74 -10.51 4.66 -6.14
CA ILE A 74 -10.42 4.30 -7.55
C ILE A 74 -9.85 5.44 -8.37
N GLY A 75 -8.93 5.13 -9.27
CA GLY A 75 -8.30 6.06 -10.22
C GLY A 75 -7.22 6.92 -9.59
N ASN A 76 -5.99 6.78 -10.06
CA ASN A 76 -4.80 7.54 -9.65
C ASN A 76 -4.73 7.75 -8.13
N VAL A 77 -4.77 6.64 -7.39
CA VAL A 77 -4.71 6.71 -5.93
C VAL A 77 -3.29 7.02 -5.48
N GLU A 78 -3.14 8.07 -4.70
CA GLU A 78 -1.89 8.43 -4.06
C GLU A 78 -2.04 8.33 -2.55
N VAL A 79 -1.06 7.69 -1.90
CA VAL A 79 -0.96 7.60 -0.45
C VAL A 79 0.37 8.20 -0.03
N SER A 80 0.34 9.16 0.85
CA SER A 80 1.56 9.83 1.33
C SER A 80 1.64 9.85 2.85
N ARG A 81 2.85 9.61 3.37
CA ARG A 81 3.24 9.88 4.75
C ARG A 81 4.73 9.72 4.96
N LEU A 82 5.35 10.64 5.74
CA LEU A 82 6.72 10.56 6.26
C LEU A 82 7.78 10.14 5.22
N GLY A 83 7.67 10.67 3.98
CA GLY A 83 8.61 10.36 2.89
C GLY A 83 8.33 9.06 2.13
N LEU A 84 7.23 8.38 2.43
CA LEU A 84 6.72 7.27 1.65
C LEU A 84 5.63 7.78 0.71
N ASN A 85 5.77 7.53 -0.58
CA ASN A 85 4.75 7.79 -1.59
C ASN A 85 4.36 6.47 -2.26
N ILE A 86 3.09 6.15 -2.21
CA ILE A 86 2.51 4.98 -2.86
C ILE A 86 1.54 5.48 -3.91
N THR A 87 1.69 5.04 -5.15
CA THR A 87 0.71 5.23 -6.21
C THR A 87 0.07 3.90 -6.58
N SER A 88 -1.20 3.92 -6.92
CA SER A 88 -1.98 2.72 -7.21
C SER A 88 -3.16 3.03 -8.12
N SER A 89 -3.68 2.02 -8.82
CA SER A 89 -4.91 2.13 -9.58
C SER A 89 -6.16 1.96 -8.72
N GLU A 90 -6.06 1.21 -7.63
CA GLU A 90 -7.18 0.90 -6.74
C GLU A 90 -6.68 0.50 -5.36
N ILE A 91 -7.32 1.02 -4.34
CA ILE A 91 -7.13 0.58 -2.95
C ILE A 91 -8.47 0.19 -2.36
N MET A 92 -8.55 -1.04 -1.85
CA MET A 92 -9.63 -1.50 -0.99
C MET A 92 -9.12 -1.60 0.43
N ALA A 93 -9.77 -0.91 1.36
CA ALA A 93 -9.41 -0.91 2.77
C ALA A 93 -10.61 -1.30 3.64
N ASN A 94 -10.35 -1.96 4.73
CA ASN A 94 -11.30 -2.06 5.83
C ASN A 94 -10.68 -1.37 7.05
N LEU A 95 -11.16 -0.18 7.36
CA LEU A 95 -10.59 0.67 8.41
C LEU A 95 -10.77 0.04 9.80
N LYS A 96 -11.92 -0.60 10.05
CA LYS A 96 -12.21 -1.28 11.33
C LYS A 96 -11.32 -2.52 11.53
N LYS A 97 -11.05 -3.26 10.44
CA LYS A 97 -10.20 -4.46 10.47
C LYS A 97 -8.72 -4.16 10.22
N GLN A 98 -8.37 -2.92 9.87
CA GLN A 98 -7.01 -2.53 9.50
C GLN A 98 -6.40 -3.42 8.41
N SER A 99 -7.18 -3.77 7.41
CA SER A 99 -6.73 -4.57 6.28
C SER A 99 -6.78 -3.75 4.99
N PHE A 100 -5.79 -3.95 4.10
CA PHE A 100 -5.64 -3.21 2.86
C PHE A 100 -5.32 -4.14 1.72
N SER A 101 -5.89 -3.87 0.55
CA SER A 101 -5.55 -4.50 -0.72
C SER A 101 -5.30 -3.41 -1.75
N ILE A 102 -4.08 -3.33 -2.27
CA ILE A 102 -3.60 -2.29 -3.15
C ILE A 102 -3.18 -2.94 -4.46
N LYS A 103 -3.80 -2.53 -5.56
CA LYS A 103 -3.55 -3.08 -6.89
C LYS A 103 -2.65 -2.18 -7.73
N ASN A 104 -1.78 -2.78 -8.53
CA ASN A 104 -0.86 -2.08 -9.43
C ASN A 104 -0.10 -0.96 -8.70
N THR A 105 0.59 -1.36 -7.66
CA THR A 105 1.25 -0.47 -6.71
C THR A 105 2.63 -0.09 -7.18
N GLU A 106 2.96 1.19 -7.13
CA GLU A 106 4.33 1.70 -7.17
C GLU A 106 4.63 2.39 -5.84
N ILE A 107 5.72 1.99 -5.19
CA ILE A 107 6.18 2.57 -3.94
C ILE A 107 7.51 3.26 -4.21
N ASN A 108 7.54 4.56 -3.99
CA ASN A 108 8.75 5.37 -4.09
C ASN A 108 9.15 5.82 -2.68
N ARG A 109 10.39 5.59 -2.35
CA ARG A 109 10.99 6.10 -1.13
C ARG A 109 12.03 7.15 -1.45
N ALA A 110 12.18 8.13 -0.56
CA ALA A 110 13.11 9.27 -0.74
C ALA A 110 14.59 8.86 -0.93
N ASP A 111 14.95 7.61 -0.58
CA ASP A 111 16.27 7.02 -0.72
C ASP A 111 16.53 6.30 -2.05
N THR A 112 15.73 6.58 -3.07
CA THR A 112 15.89 6.04 -4.44
C THR A 112 15.47 4.58 -4.64
N SER A 113 14.74 3.97 -3.72
CA SER A 113 14.22 2.61 -3.91
C SER A 113 12.86 2.65 -4.61
N PHE A 114 12.72 1.85 -5.68
CA PHE A 114 11.49 1.68 -6.43
C PHE A 114 10.98 0.25 -6.27
N ILE A 115 9.74 0.12 -5.82
CA ILE A 115 9.06 -1.16 -5.70
C ILE A 115 7.80 -1.09 -6.54
N LYS A 116 7.56 -2.11 -7.37
CA LYS A 116 6.30 -2.31 -8.07
C LYS A 116 5.70 -3.62 -7.60
N ALA A 117 4.38 -3.69 -7.51
CA ALA A 117 3.68 -4.94 -7.24
C ALA A 117 2.31 -4.92 -7.92
N GLU A 118 1.89 -6.06 -8.48
CA GLU A 118 0.55 -6.24 -9.01
C GLU A 118 -0.49 -6.21 -7.89
N LEU A 119 -0.17 -6.85 -6.76
CA LEU A 119 -0.99 -6.85 -5.55
C LEU A 119 -0.10 -6.69 -4.32
N PHE A 120 -0.48 -5.77 -3.46
CA PHE A 120 0.04 -5.59 -2.11
C PHE A 120 -1.12 -5.71 -1.12
N HIS A 121 -1.12 -6.75 -0.31
CA HIS A 121 -2.18 -7.04 0.64
C HIS A 121 -1.65 -7.06 2.07
N ILE A 122 -2.31 -6.30 2.96
CA ILE A 122 -2.07 -6.30 4.40
C ILE A 122 -3.31 -6.89 5.06
N LYS A 123 -3.15 -8.00 5.78
CA LYS A 123 -4.23 -8.66 6.50
C LYS A 123 -4.44 -8.04 7.88
N THR A 124 -5.61 -8.29 8.47
CA THR A 124 -5.94 -7.88 9.84
C THR A 124 -4.93 -8.41 10.88
N SER A 125 -4.30 -9.57 10.63
CA SER A 125 -3.23 -10.14 11.45
C SER A 125 -1.93 -9.32 11.42
N GLY A 126 -1.78 -8.43 10.44
CA GLY A 126 -0.52 -7.75 10.12
C GLY A 126 0.33 -8.52 9.10
N ASP A 127 -0.10 -9.72 8.69
CA ASP A 127 0.58 -10.45 7.61
C ASP A 127 0.55 -9.64 6.31
N VAL A 128 1.62 -9.72 5.54
CA VAL A 128 1.75 -9.02 4.26
C VAL A 128 1.97 -10.02 3.14
N GLU A 129 1.26 -9.79 2.04
CA GLU A 129 1.42 -10.56 0.80
C GLU A 129 1.73 -9.60 -0.35
N LEU A 130 2.80 -9.88 -1.11
CA LEU A 130 3.07 -9.21 -2.38
C LEU A 130 3.08 -10.25 -3.50
N ILE A 131 2.43 -9.89 -4.61
CA ILE A 131 2.35 -10.73 -5.80
C ILE A 131 2.92 -9.97 -6.98
N ASN A 132 3.75 -10.67 -7.79
CA ASN A 132 4.38 -10.15 -8.99
C ASN A 132 5.03 -8.79 -8.74
N SER A 133 5.99 -8.77 -7.82
CA SER A 133 6.70 -7.57 -7.43
C SER A 133 8.08 -7.46 -8.07
N SER A 134 8.56 -6.24 -8.22
CA SER A 134 9.95 -5.95 -8.59
C SER A 134 10.53 -4.84 -7.72
N VAL A 135 11.84 -4.90 -7.55
CA VAL A 135 12.61 -3.95 -6.74
C VAL A 135 13.86 -3.54 -7.49
N ASN A 136 14.13 -2.26 -7.56
CA ASN A 136 15.40 -1.68 -7.97
C ASN A 136 15.71 -0.43 -7.12
N ASN A 137 16.93 0.12 -7.22
CA ASN A 137 17.30 1.31 -6.45
C ASN A 137 17.92 2.43 -7.30
N CYS A 138 17.78 2.41 -8.61
CA CYS A 138 18.51 3.33 -9.47
C CYS A 138 17.64 4.17 -10.38
N SER A 139 16.64 3.58 -11.03
CA SER A 139 15.81 4.26 -12.02
C SER A 139 14.47 3.57 -12.15
N LYS A 140 13.43 4.37 -12.39
CA LYS A 140 12.08 3.85 -12.63
C LYS A 140 11.98 3.14 -13.98
N ASP A 141 12.63 3.68 -15.01
CA ASP A 141 12.36 3.30 -16.40
C ASP A 141 13.44 2.39 -17.02
N ASP A 142 14.69 2.51 -16.62
CA ASP A 142 15.79 1.67 -17.10
C ASP A 142 16.81 1.38 -15.97
N PRO A 143 16.46 0.53 -15.01
CA PRO A 143 17.36 0.19 -13.92
C PRO A 143 18.50 -0.69 -14.42
N PRO A 144 19.75 -0.46 -13.98
CA PRO A 144 20.90 -1.31 -14.32
C PRO A 144 20.75 -2.74 -13.75
N TRP A 145 19.90 -2.91 -12.76
CA TRP A 145 19.49 -4.21 -12.22
C TRP A 145 18.06 -4.14 -11.66
N GLU A 146 17.36 -5.25 -11.70
CA GLU A 146 16.04 -5.44 -11.12
C GLU A 146 15.92 -6.84 -10.52
N ILE A 147 15.37 -6.92 -9.32
CA ILE A 147 14.96 -8.18 -8.72
C ILE A 147 13.46 -8.31 -8.88
N SER A 148 13.02 -9.31 -9.66
CA SER A 148 11.61 -9.69 -9.79
C SER A 148 11.29 -10.85 -8.84
N ILE A 149 10.13 -10.78 -8.19
CA ILE A 149 9.69 -11.75 -7.18
C ILE A 149 8.25 -12.14 -7.48
N LYS A 150 7.99 -13.43 -7.66
CA LYS A 150 6.65 -13.90 -7.94
C LYS A 150 5.71 -13.74 -6.74
N ARG A 151 6.20 -14.04 -5.53
CA ARG A 151 5.41 -13.95 -4.32
C ARG A 151 6.27 -13.77 -3.08
N ILE A 152 5.83 -12.88 -2.19
CA ILE A 152 6.34 -12.72 -0.82
C ILE A 152 5.15 -12.91 0.12
N ASP A 153 5.31 -13.81 1.09
CA ASP A 153 4.39 -13.98 2.22
C ASP A 153 5.16 -13.66 3.50
N TYR A 154 4.87 -12.53 4.12
CA TYR A 154 5.42 -12.16 5.42
C TYR A 154 4.41 -12.50 6.52
N MET A 155 4.87 -13.19 7.55
CA MET A 155 4.08 -13.58 8.72
C MET A 155 4.48 -12.71 9.92
N GLU A 156 3.55 -11.88 10.37
CA GLU A 156 3.80 -10.90 11.43
C GLU A 156 4.12 -11.58 12.78
N ASP A 157 3.41 -12.65 13.11
CA ASP A 157 3.58 -13.42 14.35
C ASP A 157 4.97 -14.05 14.48
N LYS A 158 5.51 -14.55 13.37
CA LYS A 158 6.79 -15.24 13.28
C LYS A 158 7.96 -14.34 12.91
N LYS A 159 7.68 -13.09 12.52
CA LYS A 159 8.67 -12.14 12.00
C LYS A 159 9.53 -12.71 10.88
N ASN A 160 8.95 -13.57 10.04
CA ASN A 160 9.65 -14.19 8.93
C ASN A 160 8.90 -14.01 7.61
N ALA A 161 9.62 -14.16 6.49
CA ALA A 161 9.05 -14.07 5.16
C ALA A 161 9.42 -15.32 4.34
N VAL A 162 8.47 -15.80 3.55
CA VAL A 162 8.71 -16.81 2.51
C VAL A 162 8.66 -16.11 1.16
N ILE A 163 9.76 -16.20 0.41
CA ILE A 163 9.94 -15.59 -0.90
C ILE A 163 10.02 -16.67 -1.96
N ARG A 164 9.27 -16.53 -3.04
CA ARG A 164 9.20 -17.51 -4.14
C ARG A 164 9.37 -16.84 -5.49
N GLY A 165 10.06 -17.53 -6.40
CA GLY A 165 10.22 -17.13 -7.79
C GLY A 165 11.05 -15.86 -7.96
N ILE A 166 12.25 -15.84 -7.33
CA ILE A 166 13.20 -14.73 -7.45
C ILE A 166 13.91 -14.83 -8.80
N LYS A 167 14.01 -13.71 -9.51
CA LYS A 167 14.81 -13.54 -10.72
C LYS A 167 15.60 -12.24 -10.62
N LEU A 168 16.87 -12.29 -10.96
CA LEU A 168 17.73 -11.13 -11.09
C LEU A 168 17.94 -10.81 -12.56
N LYS A 169 17.69 -9.57 -12.94
CA LYS A 169 17.98 -9.00 -14.26
C LYS A 169 19.07 -7.96 -14.11
N ILE A 170 20.10 -8.03 -14.94
CA ILE A 170 21.21 -7.05 -14.98
C ILE A 170 21.32 -6.58 -16.42
N ARG A 171 21.21 -5.26 -16.66
CA ARG A 171 21.35 -4.62 -17.99
C ARG A 171 20.58 -5.34 -19.10
N ASN A 172 19.31 -5.62 -18.90
CA ASN A 172 18.46 -6.39 -19.81
C ASN A 172 18.79 -7.89 -20.00
N ASP A 173 19.82 -8.42 -19.37
CA ASP A 173 20.14 -9.84 -19.36
C ASP A 173 19.54 -10.52 -18.12
N HIS A 174 18.90 -11.67 -18.33
CA HIS A 174 18.44 -12.51 -17.23
C HIS A 174 19.61 -13.37 -16.73
N VAL A 175 20.00 -13.21 -15.48
CA VAL A 175 21.17 -13.91 -14.92
C VAL A 175 20.77 -15.15 -14.15
N PHE A 176 19.50 -15.30 -13.71
CA PHE A 176 18.94 -16.50 -13.07
C PHE A 176 17.42 -16.51 -13.13
#